data_952855d5ce2ebdcb49a4edfbf519886d
#
_entry.id   952855d5ce2ebdcb49a4edfbf519886d
#
_cell.length_a   1.000
_cell.length_b   1.000
_cell.length_c   1.000
_cell.angle_alpha   90.00
_cell.angle_beta   90.00
_cell.angle_gamma   90.00
#
_symmetry.space_group_name_H-M   'P 1'
#
loop_
_entity.id
_entity.type
_entity.pdbx_description
1 polymer ?
#
loop_
_entity_poly.entity_id
_entity_poly.type
_entity_poly.pdbx_seq_one_letter_code
_entity_poly.pdbx_strand_id
1 'polypeptide(L)'
;SEMDSYYNLRLTENFVDHGYVGDELVDGSNWDMHRNSPDGDKINYELAIVWVTSFFYNIANQFFGDYTVQEVAFWTGAIVASLAVVPAFIFARRLTNDLGAITATLIIVLAPNYFAHTFPGFFDTDMFYYIFSLFFILFFMESLRSKNLIAKVVFAILSIVSIGLFSQSWTGYIFYVGLMGIFSVVYLILCYVFNIGDSERELYPSKAAWFVHQK
;
A
#
# COMPACT_ATOMS: atom_id res chain seq x y z
N SER A 1 0.79 4.41 -22.42
CA SER A 1 1.78 4.72 -21.37
C SER A 1 1.64 6.17 -21.02
N GLU A 2 1.41 6.41 -19.76
CA GLU A 2 1.32 7.77 -19.22
C GLU A 2 2.73 8.31 -18.96
N MET A 3 2.87 9.64 -18.89
CA MET A 3 4.17 10.28 -18.68
C MET A 3 4.80 9.87 -17.34
N ASP A 4 3.98 9.60 -16.33
CA ASP A 4 4.43 9.17 -15.01
C ASP A 4 5.21 7.85 -15.03
N SER A 5 4.83 6.90 -15.91
CA SER A 5 5.58 5.64 -16.07
C SER A 5 7.02 5.86 -16.53
N TYR A 6 7.25 6.78 -17.46
CA TYR A 6 8.60 7.13 -17.91
C TYR A 6 9.39 7.89 -16.86
N TYR A 7 8.70 8.77 -16.13
CA TYR A 7 9.31 9.49 -15.02
C TYR A 7 9.79 8.54 -13.94
N ASN A 8 8.93 7.63 -13.48
CA ASN A 8 9.26 6.64 -12.48
C ASN A 8 10.38 5.70 -12.94
N LEU A 9 10.38 5.33 -14.24
CA LEU A 9 11.44 4.50 -14.82
C LEU A 9 12.79 5.22 -14.75
N ARG A 10 12.86 6.48 -15.19
CA ARG A 10 14.09 7.29 -15.15
C ARG A 10 14.62 7.43 -13.72
N LEU A 11 13.76 7.75 -12.74
CA LEU A 11 14.18 7.83 -11.35
C LEU A 11 14.75 6.49 -10.83
N THR A 12 14.17 5.35 -11.29
CA THR A 12 14.64 4.03 -10.92
C THR A 12 15.96 3.68 -11.58
N GLU A 13 16.15 4.01 -12.85
CA GLU A 13 17.43 3.86 -13.57
C GLU A 13 18.53 4.68 -12.89
N ASN A 14 18.28 5.97 -12.61
CA ASN A 14 19.23 6.80 -11.88
C ASN A 14 19.62 6.20 -10.53
N PHE A 15 18.63 5.67 -9.78
CA PHE A 15 18.90 5.05 -8.48
C PHE A 15 19.73 3.77 -8.57
N VAL A 16 19.48 2.95 -9.57
CA VAL A 16 20.25 1.72 -9.82
C VAL A 16 21.68 2.05 -10.25
N ASP A 17 21.86 3.04 -11.11
CA ASP A 17 23.16 3.39 -11.71
C ASP A 17 24.05 4.20 -10.76
N HIS A 18 23.46 5.12 -9.99
CA HIS A 18 24.22 6.11 -9.21
C HIS A 18 23.97 6.03 -7.70
N GLY A 19 22.94 5.32 -7.26
CA GLY A 19 22.53 5.24 -5.84
C GLY A 19 21.70 6.43 -5.35
N TYR A 20 21.29 7.35 -6.26
CA TYR A 20 20.39 8.46 -5.99
C TYR A 20 19.42 8.66 -7.14
N VAL A 21 18.24 9.24 -6.87
CA VAL A 21 17.14 9.30 -7.85
C VAL A 21 17.22 10.49 -8.81
N GLY A 22 17.97 11.55 -8.45
CA GLY A 22 18.12 12.74 -9.28
C GLY A 22 18.99 12.52 -10.51
N ASP A 23 18.89 13.42 -11.47
CA ASP A 23 19.88 13.50 -12.55
C ASP A 23 21.21 14.05 -12.01
N GLU A 24 21.13 14.94 -11.01
CA GLU A 24 22.28 15.52 -10.30
C GLU A 24 21.99 15.65 -8.79
N LEU A 25 23.06 15.78 -8.02
CA LEU A 25 22.99 16.16 -6.60
C LEU A 25 23.40 17.62 -6.45
N VAL A 26 22.45 18.48 -6.07
CA VAL A 26 22.69 19.88 -5.76
C VAL A 26 22.53 20.10 -4.26
N ASP A 27 23.59 20.53 -3.59
CA ASP A 27 23.63 20.70 -2.13
C ASP A 27 23.15 19.46 -1.33
N GLY A 28 23.45 18.26 -1.84
CA GLY A 28 23.05 16.99 -1.25
C GLY A 28 21.57 16.62 -1.45
N SER A 29 20.82 17.39 -2.24
CA SER A 29 19.44 17.08 -2.63
C SER A 29 19.40 16.52 -4.04
N ASN A 30 18.48 15.56 -4.27
CA ASN A 30 18.21 15.04 -5.61
C ASN A 30 17.55 16.12 -6.46
N TRP A 31 18.09 16.35 -7.65
CA TRP A 31 17.67 17.40 -8.58
C TRP A 31 17.26 16.79 -9.91
N ASP A 32 16.10 17.20 -10.43
CA ASP A 32 15.59 16.80 -11.74
C ASP A 32 15.86 17.92 -12.73
N MET A 33 16.80 17.73 -13.62
CA MET A 33 17.22 18.73 -14.62
C MET A 33 16.24 18.85 -15.78
N HIS A 34 15.26 17.94 -15.90
CA HIS A 34 14.25 17.96 -16.95
C HIS A 34 12.97 18.72 -16.54
N ARG A 35 12.81 19.01 -15.24
CA ARG A 35 11.73 19.88 -14.74
C ARG A 35 12.18 21.32 -14.72
N ASN A 36 11.27 22.24 -15.04
CA ASN A 36 11.52 23.69 -15.00
C ASN A 36 12.82 24.10 -15.72
N SER A 37 13.08 23.49 -16.88
CA SER A 37 14.29 23.76 -17.68
C SER A 37 14.46 25.28 -17.97
N PRO A 38 15.71 25.85 -17.88
CA PRO A 38 16.98 25.11 -17.73
C PRO A 38 17.43 24.86 -16.31
N ASP A 39 16.78 25.43 -15.28
CA ASP A 39 17.28 25.45 -13.89
C ASP A 39 17.09 24.15 -13.14
N GLY A 40 16.22 23.26 -13.62
CA GLY A 40 15.84 22.05 -12.91
C GLY A 40 14.95 22.32 -11.69
N ASP A 41 14.61 21.26 -10.94
CA ASP A 41 13.84 21.36 -9.71
C ASP A 41 14.22 20.24 -8.75
N LYS A 42 14.02 20.48 -7.46
CA LYS A 42 14.22 19.45 -6.43
C LYS A 42 13.18 18.37 -6.55
N ILE A 43 13.62 17.11 -6.46
CA ILE A 43 12.72 15.95 -6.42
C ILE A 43 12.09 15.89 -5.04
N ASN A 44 10.78 16.19 -4.97
CA ASN A 44 9.93 16.03 -3.82
C ASN A 44 8.82 15.04 -4.20
N TYR A 45 9.18 13.78 -4.42
CA TYR A 45 8.30 12.75 -4.92
C TYR A 45 8.38 11.49 -4.06
N GLU A 46 7.32 10.72 -4.05
CA GLU A 46 7.24 9.46 -3.31
C GLU A 46 8.11 8.40 -3.99
N LEU A 47 9.02 7.79 -3.23
CA LEU A 47 10.06 6.91 -3.77
C LEU A 47 9.79 5.41 -3.58
N ALA A 48 8.63 5.01 -3.08
CA ALA A 48 8.34 3.58 -2.86
C ALA A 48 8.45 2.75 -4.14
N ILE A 49 8.03 3.30 -5.28
CA ILE A 49 8.11 2.63 -6.58
C ILE A 49 9.57 2.38 -6.98
N VAL A 50 10.46 3.34 -6.74
CA VAL A 50 11.89 3.22 -7.02
C VAL A 50 12.51 2.13 -6.15
N TRP A 51 12.25 2.14 -4.84
CA TRP A 51 12.83 1.17 -3.89
C TRP A 51 12.35 -0.26 -4.17
N VAL A 52 11.04 -0.43 -4.42
CA VAL A 52 10.47 -1.75 -4.71
C VAL A 52 11.00 -2.31 -6.03
N THR A 53 11.08 -1.48 -7.06
CA THR A 53 11.59 -1.93 -8.36
C THR A 53 13.09 -2.23 -8.32
N SER A 54 13.87 -1.41 -7.64
CA SER A 54 15.31 -1.67 -7.45
C SER A 54 15.54 -2.96 -6.64
N PHE A 55 14.70 -3.24 -5.66
CA PHE A 55 14.74 -4.51 -4.92
C PHE A 55 14.47 -5.71 -5.84
N PHE A 56 13.43 -5.64 -6.69
CA PHE A 56 13.16 -6.69 -7.68
C PHE A 56 14.26 -6.81 -8.73
N TYR A 57 14.84 -5.69 -9.17
CA TYR A 57 15.98 -5.68 -10.08
C TYR A 57 17.18 -6.43 -9.49
N ASN A 58 17.53 -6.15 -8.24
CA ASN A 58 18.63 -6.83 -7.57
C ASN A 58 18.36 -8.34 -7.42
N ILE A 59 17.15 -8.74 -7.06
CA ILE A 59 16.78 -10.16 -6.98
C ILE A 59 16.84 -10.82 -8.36
N ALA A 60 16.26 -10.19 -9.39
CA ALA A 60 16.24 -10.74 -10.73
C ALA A 60 17.66 -11.00 -11.25
N ASN A 61 18.55 -10.03 -11.11
CA ASN A 61 19.91 -10.16 -11.59
C ASN A 61 20.78 -11.10 -10.74
N GLN A 62 20.48 -11.23 -9.45
CA GLN A 62 21.21 -12.17 -8.59
C GLN A 62 20.86 -13.64 -8.88
N PHE A 63 19.59 -13.95 -9.25
CA PHE A 63 19.11 -15.32 -9.31
C PHE A 63 18.73 -15.81 -10.71
N PHE A 64 18.43 -14.93 -11.65
CA PHE A 64 17.80 -15.31 -12.92
C PHE A 64 18.56 -14.87 -14.18
N GLY A 65 19.51 -13.94 -14.06
CA GLY A 65 20.33 -13.47 -15.18
C GLY A 65 20.33 -11.95 -15.34
N ASP A 66 20.87 -11.46 -16.46
CA ASP A 66 21.04 -10.04 -16.71
C ASP A 66 19.75 -9.42 -17.27
N TYR A 67 18.98 -8.78 -16.39
CA TYR A 67 17.79 -8.02 -16.75
C TYR A 67 18.08 -6.51 -16.72
N THR A 68 17.42 -5.77 -17.60
CA THR A 68 17.41 -4.30 -17.55
C THR A 68 16.39 -3.80 -16.53
N VAL A 69 16.57 -2.58 -16.03
CA VAL A 69 15.59 -1.93 -15.14
C VAL A 69 14.22 -1.86 -15.79
N GLN A 70 14.18 -1.58 -17.11
CA GLN A 70 12.92 -1.50 -17.87
C GLN A 70 12.17 -2.83 -17.92
N GLU A 71 12.87 -3.95 -18.11
CA GLU A 71 12.26 -5.29 -18.12
C GLU A 71 11.67 -5.64 -16.76
N VAL A 72 12.35 -5.30 -15.67
CA VAL A 72 11.83 -5.51 -14.31
C VAL A 72 10.66 -4.58 -14.04
N ALA A 73 10.76 -3.30 -14.39
CA ALA A 73 9.71 -2.31 -14.21
C ALA A 73 8.42 -2.71 -14.96
N PHE A 74 8.56 -3.34 -16.15
CA PHE A 74 7.43 -3.85 -16.93
C PHE A 74 6.52 -4.80 -16.13
N TRP A 75 7.09 -5.64 -15.27
CA TRP A 75 6.35 -6.61 -14.47
C TRP A 75 6.04 -6.15 -13.05
N THR A 76 6.78 -5.18 -12.52
CA THR A 76 6.67 -4.74 -11.12
C THR A 76 5.26 -4.33 -10.76
N GLY A 77 4.59 -3.55 -11.61
CA GLY A 77 3.20 -3.11 -11.39
C GLY A 77 2.25 -4.28 -11.17
N ALA A 78 2.27 -5.25 -12.07
CA ALA A 78 1.39 -6.41 -12.00
C ALA A 78 1.69 -7.32 -10.79
N ILE A 79 2.97 -7.52 -10.47
CA ILE A 79 3.39 -8.34 -9.31
C ILE A 79 2.91 -7.68 -8.01
N VAL A 80 3.22 -6.40 -7.81
CA VAL A 80 2.84 -5.68 -6.59
C VAL A 80 1.33 -5.57 -6.46
N ALA A 81 0.63 -5.20 -7.54
CA ALA A 81 -0.84 -5.10 -7.53
C ALA A 81 -1.52 -6.43 -7.17
N SER A 82 -0.97 -7.56 -7.64
CA SER A 82 -1.52 -8.88 -7.31
C SER A 82 -1.47 -9.20 -5.80
N LEU A 83 -0.53 -8.62 -5.06
CA LEU A 83 -0.44 -8.80 -3.60
C LEU A 83 -1.61 -8.15 -2.86
N ALA A 84 -2.38 -7.25 -3.49
CA ALA A 84 -3.60 -6.68 -2.92
C ALA A 84 -4.68 -7.76 -2.65
N VAL A 85 -4.59 -8.93 -3.27
CA VAL A 85 -5.42 -10.11 -2.97
C VAL A 85 -5.37 -10.45 -1.48
N VAL A 86 -4.20 -10.35 -0.86
CA VAL A 86 -3.99 -10.75 0.54
C VAL A 86 -4.83 -9.90 1.50
N PRO A 87 -4.64 -8.57 1.59
CA PRO A 87 -5.44 -7.75 2.49
C PRO A 87 -6.92 -7.71 2.10
N ALA A 88 -7.25 -7.75 0.80
CA ALA A 88 -8.63 -7.79 0.34
C ALA A 88 -9.37 -9.04 0.82
N PHE A 89 -8.75 -10.22 0.67
CA PHE A 89 -9.33 -11.48 1.15
C PHE A 89 -9.49 -11.48 2.68
N ILE A 90 -8.44 -11.12 3.40
CA ILE A 90 -8.48 -11.11 4.86
C ILE A 90 -9.55 -10.14 5.37
N PHE A 91 -9.62 -8.94 4.80
CA PHE A 91 -10.61 -7.95 5.18
C PHE A 91 -12.04 -8.42 4.87
N ALA A 92 -12.30 -8.90 3.67
CA ALA A 92 -13.61 -9.42 3.28
C ALA A 92 -14.02 -10.65 4.12
N ARG A 93 -13.06 -11.52 4.45
CA ARG A 93 -13.29 -12.70 5.29
C ARG A 93 -13.72 -12.34 6.72
N ARG A 94 -13.37 -11.15 7.20
CA ARG A 94 -13.84 -10.64 8.49
C ARG A 94 -15.32 -10.22 8.47
N LEU A 95 -15.86 -9.92 7.31
CA LEU A 95 -17.21 -9.41 7.13
C LEU A 95 -18.18 -10.47 6.58
N THR A 96 -17.62 -11.52 5.91
CA THR A 96 -18.42 -12.53 5.20
C THR A 96 -17.87 -13.94 5.44
N ASN A 97 -18.35 -14.91 4.67
CA ASN A 97 -17.81 -16.26 4.60
C ASN A 97 -16.73 -16.38 3.50
N ASP A 98 -16.13 -17.56 3.31
CA ASP A 98 -15.05 -17.80 2.34
C ASP A 98 -15.46 -17.45 0.91
N LEU A 99 -16.66 -17.85 0.49
CA LEU A 99 -17.16 -17.57 -0.85
C LEU A 99 -17.35 -16.06 -1.08
N GLY A 100 -17.93 -15.37 -0.08
CA GLY A 100 -18.08 -13.92 -0.12
C GLY A 100 -16.74 -13.19 -0.13
N ALA A 101 -15.75 -13.70 0.62
CA ALA A 101 -14.41 -13.14 0.63
C ALA A 101 -13.69 -13.30 -0.72
N ILE A 102 -13.77 -14.49 -1.33
CA ILE A 102 -13.22 -14.74 -2.66
C ILE A 102 -13.87 -13.80 -3.68
N THR A 103 -15.21 -13.73 -3.68
CA THR A 103 -15.95 -12.88 -4.62
C THR A 103 -15.59 -11.42 -4.49
N ALA A 104 -15.58 -10.89 -3.25
CA ALA A 104 -15.20 -9.49 -2.99
C ALA A 104 -13.76 -9.19 -3.41
N THR A 105 -12.84 -10.10 -3.13
CA THR A 105 -11.43 -9.98 -3.54
C THR A 105 -11.29 -9.92 -5.06
N LEU A 106 -11.97 -10.81 -5.78
CA LEU A 106 -11.95 -10.81 -7.25
C LEU A 106 -12.52 -9.51 -7.82
N ILE A 107 -13.62 -8.99 -7.26
CA ILE A 107 -14.21 -7.72 -7.68
C ILE A 107 -13.22 -6.56 -7.50
N ILE A 108 -12.52 -6.51 -6.36
CA ILE A 108 -11.55 -5.43 -6.07
C ILE A 108 -10.34 -5.53 -7.01
N VAL A 109 -9.71 -6.70 -7.10
CA VAL A 109 -8.45 -6.87 -7.85
C VAL A 109 -8.67 -6.81 -9.37
N LEU A 110 -9.83 -7.26 -9.84
CA LEU A 110 -10.20 -7.20 -11.24
C LEU A 110 -11.04 -5.96 -11.59
N ALA A 111 -11.21 -5.01 -10.67
CA ALA A 111 -11.91 -3.76 -10.95
C ALA A 111 -11.29 -3.09 -12.20
N PRO A 112 -12.09 -2.74 -13.22
CA PRO A 112 -11.55 -2.30 -14.51
C PRO A 112 -10.55 -1.15 -14.41
N ASN A 113 -10.81 -0.19 -13.54
CA ASN A 113 -9.91 0.95 -13.34
C ASN A 113 -8.58 0.51 -12.72
N TYR A 114 -8.60 -0.32 -11.66
CA TYR A 114 -7.38 -0.81 -11.03
C TYR A 114 -6.58 -1.71 -11.96
N PHE A 115 -7.25 -2.64 -12.65
CA PHE A 115 -6.62 -3.54 -13.61
C PHE A 115 -5.97 -2.78 -14.77
N ALA A 116 -6.63 -1.74 -15.29
CA ALA A 116 -6.09 -0.94 -16.39
C ALA A 116 -4.82 -0.17 -16.02
N HIS A 117 -4.64 0.18 -14.74
CA HIS A 117 -3.47 0.93 -14.25
C HIS A 117 -2.41 0.05 -13.56
N THR A 118 -2.56 -1.27 -13.61
CA THR A 118 -1.64 -2.22 -12.93
C THR A 118 -1.22 -3.41 -13.78
N PHE A 119 -1.68 -3.49 -15.05
CA PHE A 119 -1.23 -4.58 -15.91
C PHE A 119 0.23 -4.40 -16.36
N PRO A 120 0.89 -5.46 -16.86
CA PRO A 120 2.28 -5.38 -17.28
C PRO A 120 2.53 -4.25 -18.29
N GLY A 121 3.56 -3.46 -18.04
CA GLY A 121 3.90 -2.27 -18.83
C GLY A 121 3.28 -0.96 -18.34
N PHE A 122 2.38 -1.00 -17.37
CA PHE A 122 1.92 0.20 -16.67
C PHE A 122 2.72 0.36 -15.37
N PHE A 123 3.65 1.30 -15.35
CA PHE A 123 4.60 1.48 -14.25
C PHE A 123 4.28 2.76 -13.49
N ASP A 124 3.34 2.65 -12.55
CA ASP A 124 2.86 3.77 -11.76
C ASP A 124 2.56 3.37 -10.31
N THR A 125 2.40 4.34 -9.44
CA THR A 125 2.16 4.20 -7.99
C THR A 125 0.80 3.58 -7.66
N ASP A 126 -0.11 3.50 -8.62
CA ASP A 126 -1.43 2.86 -8.48
C ASP A 126 -1.36 1.40 -8.01
N MET A 127 -0.25 0.70 -8.30
CA MET A 127 -0.01 -0.67 -7.82
C MET A 127 -0.07 -0.80 -6.29
N PHE A 128 0.23 0.27 -5.54
CA PHE A 128 0.25 0.27 -4.08
C PHE A 128 -1.11 0.60 -3.45
N TYR A 129 -2.05 1.10 -4.25
CA TYR A 129 -3.29 1.70 -3.77
C TYR A 129 -4.09 0.79 -2.85
N TYR A 130 -4.45 -0.41 -3.31
CA TYR A 130 -5.26 -1.32 -2.50
C TYR A 130 -4.46 -2.08 -1.45
N ILE A 131 -3.19 -2.39 -1.69
CA ILE A 131 -2.40 -3.15 -0.73
C ILE A 131 -2.24 -2.39 0.58
N PHE A 132 -1.80 -1.13 0.54
CA PHE A 132 -1.54 -0.38 1.76
C PHE A 132 -2.81 0.19 2.40
N SER A 133 -3.78 0.66 1.61
CA SER A 133 -5.03 1.19 2.15
C SER A 133 -5.84 0.11 2.87
N LEU A 134 -5.93 -1.08 2.31
CA LEU A 134 -6.66 -2.19 2.93
C LEU A 134 -5.95 -2.72 4.17
N PHE A 135 -4.62 -2.83 4.17
CA PHE A 135 -3.88 -3.18 5.39
C PHE A 135 -4.03 -2.13 6.48
N PHE A 136 -3.96 -0.84 6.13
CA PHE A 136 -4.17 0.24 7.07
C PHE A 136 -5.53 0.13 7.77
N ILE A 137 -6.62 0.01 7.00
CA ILE A 137 -7.98 -0.10 7.54
C ILE A 137 -8.15 -1.39 8.33
N LEU A 138 -7.66 -2.52 7.81
CA LEU A 138 -7.75 -3.83 8.46
C LEU A 138 -7.09 -3.80 9.84
N PHE A 139 -5.84 -3.36 9.93
CA PHE A 139 -5.11 -3.34 11.18
C PHE A 139 -5.66 -2.31 12.15
N PHE A 140 -6.13 -1.16 11.66
CA PHE A 140 -6.83 -0.20 12.48
C PHE A 140 -8.08 -0.82 13.13
N MET A 141 -8.93 -1.48 12.37
CA MET A 141 -10.14 -2.15 12.89
C MET A 141 -9.79 -3.27 13.87
N GLU A 142 -8.75 -4.08 13.57
CA GLU A 142 -8.31 -5.13 14.50
C GLU A 142 -7.74 -4.54 15.79
N SER A 143 -7.09 -3.38 15.75
CA SER A 143 -6.63 -2.70 16.97
C SER A 143 -7.80 -2.27 17.87
N LEU A 144 -8.91 -1.81 17.29
CA LEU A 144 -10.11 -1.45 18.05
C LEU A 144 -10.82 -2.69 18.62
N ARG A 145 -10.89 -3.78 17.86
CA ARG A 145 -11.60 -5.02 18.23
C ARG A 145 -10.86 -5.89 19.24
N SER A 146 -9.54 -5.81 19.27
CA SER A 146 -8.73 -6.67 20.11
C SER A 146 -8.98 -6.42 21.61
N LYS A 147 -9.24 -7.48 22.38
CA LYS A 147 -9.34 -7.42 23.86
C LYS A 147 -7.98 -7.53 24.53
N ASN A 148 -7.02 -8.18 23.87
CA ASN A 148 -5.66 -8.31 24.39
C ASN A 148 -4.89 -7.02 24.11
N LEU A 149 -4.33 -6.42 25.15
CA LEU A 149 -3.58 -5.16 25.03
C LEU A 149 -2.37 -5.26 24.09
N ILE A 150 -1.64 -6.37 24.15
CA ILE A 150 -0.47 -6.58 23.29
C ILE A 150 -0.92 -6.65 21.81
N ALA A 151 -1.95 -7.44 21.51
CA ALA A 151 -2.48 -7.52 20.15
C ALA A 151 -3.04 -6.17 19.66
N LYS A 152 -3.71 -5.40 20.53
CA LYS A 152 -4.18 -4.05 20.22
C LYS A 152 -3.01 -3.14 19.81
N VAL A 153 -1.93 -3.13 20.58
CA VAL A 153 -0.75 -2.32 20.30
C VAL A 153 -0.05 -2.78 19.01
N VAL A 154 0.09 -4.08 18.82
CA VAL A 154 0.69 -4.64 17.60
C VAL A 154 -0.10 -4.23 16.36
N PHE A 155 -1.42 -4.38 16.38
CA PHE A 155 -2.25 -3.96 15.24
C PHE A 155 -2.24 -2.45 15.03
N ALA A 156 -2.19 -1.65 16.08
CA ALA A 156 -2.03 -0.20 15.94
C ALA A 156 -0.70 0.16 15.27
N ILE A 157 0.40 -0.48 15.68
CA ILE A 157 1.72 -0.28 15.04
C ILE A 157 1.68 -0.71 13.57
N LEU A 158 1.12 -1.88 13.26
CA LEU A 158 0.99 -2.35 11.87
C LEU A 158 0.15 -1.40 11.01
N SER A 159 -0.90 -0.80 11.59
CA SER A 159 -1.69 0.23 10.91
C SER A 159 -0.86 1.48 10.61
N ILE A 160 -0.08 1.96 11.59
CA ILE A 160 0.83 3.11 11.40
C ILE A 160 1.89 2.82 10.34
N VAL A 161 2.48 1.63 10.36
CA VAL A 161 3.45 1.21 9.34
C VAL A 161 2.81 1.18 7.96
N SER A 162 1.60 0.63 7.84
CA SER A 162 0.88 0.55 6.56
C SER A 162 0.60 1.93 5.97
N ILE A 163 0.12 2.89 6.79
CA ILE A 163 -0.13 4.26 6.30
C ILE A 163 1.18 5.01 6.03
N GLY A 164 2.25 4.72 6.80
CA GLY A 164 3.59 5.26 6.54
C GLY A 164 4.16 4.79 5.21
N LEU A 165 4.02 3.50 4.87
CA LEU A 165 4.40 2.97 3.55
C LEU A 165 3.53 3.57 2.44
N PHE A 166 2.24 3.76 2.70
CA PHE A 166 1.34 4.39 1.74
C PHE A 166 1.71 5.85 1.46
N SER A 167 2.15 6.59 2.47
CA SER A 167 2.62 7.97 2.29
C SER A 167 3.88 8.09 1.44
N GLN A 168 4.70 7.04 1.36
CA GLN A 168 5.87 6.97 0.47
C GLN A 168 5.50 6.50 -0.95
N SER A 169 4.23 6.16 -1.17
CA SER A 169 3.74 5.65 -2.45
C SER A 169 2.80 6.63 -3.15
N TRP A 170 2.02 7.40 -2.40
CA TRP A 170 1.01 8.27 -2.97
C TRP A 170 0.54 9.35 -1.98
N THR A 171 0.50 10.60 -2.43
CA THR A 171 0.05 11.76 -1.61
C THR A 171 -1.39 11.65 -1.13
N GLY A 172 -2.25 10.89 -1.83
CA GLY A 172 -3.65 10.69 -1.47
C GLY A 172 -3.87 9.88 -0.18
N TYR A 173 -2.83 9.36 0.48
CA TYR A 173 -2.94 8.71 1.79
C TYR A 173 -3.62 9.61 2.84
N ILE A 174 -3.51 10.93 2.70
CA ILE A 174 -4.14 11.93 3.59
C ILE A 174 -5.66 11.75 3.63
N PHE A 175 -6.28 11.41 2.49
CA PHE A 175 -7.70 11.11 2.43
C PHE A 175 -8.09 9.95 3.36
N TYR A 176 -7.31 8.88 3.38
CA TYR A 176 -7.57 7.73 4.25
C TYR A 176 -7.36 8.05 5.72
N VAL A 177 -6.35 8.87 6.05
CA VAL A 177 -6.15 9.37 7.42
C VAL A 177 -7.36 10.19 7.87
N GLY A 178 -7.84 11.12 7.02
CA GLY A 178 -9.01 11.92 7.29
C GLY A 178 -10.28 11.07 7.47
N LEU A 179 -10.50 10.10 6.58
CA LEU A 179 -11.64 9.17 6.67
C LEU A 179 -11.63 8.37 7.98
N MET A 180 -10.47 7.83 8.37
CA MET A 180 -10.34 7.09 9.62
C MET A 180 -10.45 7.99 10.86
N GLY A 181 -10.03 9.25 10.76
CA GLY A 181 -10.26 10.26 11.79
C GLY A 181 -11.75 10.52 12.01
N ILE A 182 -12.49 10.77 10.94
CA ILE A 182 -13.96 10.93 10.99
C ILE A 182 -14.63 9.68 11.55
N PHE A 183 -14.26 8.50 11.05
CA PHE A 183 -14.77 7.23 11.58
C PHE A 183 -14.54 7.09 13.08
N SER A 184 -13.33 7.43 13.56
CA SER A 184 -12.99 7.34 14.98
C SER A 184 -13.87 8.25 15.84
N VAL A 185 -14.10 9.50 15.40
CA VAL A 185 -14.96 10.44 16.10
C VAL A 185 -16.40 9.92 16.14
N VAL A 186 -16.94 9.49 15.00
CA VAL A 186 -18.30 8.92 14.92
C VAL A 186 -18.42 7.68 15.80
N TYR A 187 -17.44 6.78 15.75
CA TYR A 187 -17.41 5.57 16.57
C TYR A 187 -17.41 5.89 18.07
N LEU A 188 -16.60 6.85 18.52
CA LEU A 188 -16.58 7.30 19.92
C LEU A 188 -17.92 7.90 20.36
N ILE A 189 -18.56 8.72 19.51
CA ILE A 189 -19.89 9.28 19.77
C ILE A 189 -20.92 8.14 19.92
N LEU A 190 -20.93 7.18 19.01
CA LEU A 190 -21.85 6.05 19.07
C LEU A 190 -21.62 5.19 20.32
N CYS A 191 -20.37 4.92 20.68
CA CYS A 191 -20.02 4.21 21.92
C CYS A 191 -20.53 4.95 23.15
N TYR A 192 -20.38 6.27 23.18
CA TYR A 192 -20.80 7.10 24.32
C TYR A 192 -22.34 7.21 24.42
N VAL A 193 -23.03 7.47 23.31
CA VAL A 193 -24.48 7.72 23.29
C VAL A 193 -25.28 6.44 23.43
N PHE A 194 -24.83 5.35 22.80
CA PHE A 194 -25.62 4.11 22.69
C PHE A 194 -25.03 2.92 23.46
N ASN A 195 -23.93 3.09 24.19
CA ASN A 195 -23.18 2.02 24.86
C ASN A 195 -22.84 0.81 23.97
N ILE A 196 -22.67 1.05 22.66
CA ILE A 196 -22.44 0.00 21.66
C ILE A 196 -21.13 -0.75 21.93
N GLY A 197 -20.13 -0.09 22.51
CA GLY A 197 -18.83 -0.68 22.80
C GLY A 197 -18.85 -1.88 23.72
N ASP A 198 -19.79 -1.96 24.64
CA ASP A 198 -19.91 -3.09 25.57
C ASP A 198 -20.65 -4.27 24.93
N SER A 199 -21.68 -4.02 24.13
CA SER A 199 -22.42 -5.06 23.40
C SER A 199 -21.60 -5.68 22.25
N GLU A 200 -20.81 -4.89 21.54
CA GLU A 200 -19.92 -5.44 20.49
C GLU A 200 -18.77 -6.27 21.08
N ARG A 201 -18.28 -5.92 22.26
CA ARG A 201 -17.29 -6.76 22.97
C ARG A 201 -17.79 -8.13 23.33
N GLU A 202 -19.10 -8.27 23.58
CA GLU A 202 -19.74 -9.56 23.85
C GLU A 202 -20.04 -10.34 22.56
N LEU A 203 -20.41 -9.68 21.47
CA LEU A 203 -20.73 -10.29 20.17
C LEU A 203 -19.48 -10.88 19.47
N TYR A 204 -18.29 -10.32 19.73
CA TYR A 204 -17.03 -10.79 19.15
C TYR A 204 -16.05 -11.18 20.27
N PRO A 205 -16.25 -12.33 20.91
CA PRO A 205 -15.32 -12.79 21.93
C PRO A 205 -13.93 -12.89 21.32
N SER A 206 -12.96 -12.31 22.03
CA SER A 206 -11.55 -12.30 21.63
C SER A 206 -11.02 -13.72 21.56
N LYS A 207 -11.10 -14.33 20.41
CA LYS A 207 -10.18 -15.42 20.11
C LYS A 207 -9.18 -14.85 19.13
N ALA A 208 -7.94 -14.78 19.56
CA ALA A 208 -6.75 -14.55 18.73
C ALA A 208 -6.54 -15.74 17.76
N ALA A 209 -7.60 -16.42 17.41
CA ALA A 209 -7.64 -17.58 16.53
C ALA A 209 -8.11 -17.13 15.15
N TRP A 210 -7.27 -16.34 14.48
CA TRP A 210 -7.38 -16.05 13.04
C TRP A 210 -7.49 -17.33 12.21
N PHE A 211 -6.99 -18.44 12.75
CA PHE A 211 -6.79 -19.69 12.03
C PHE A 211 -7.61 -20.87 12.55
N VAL A 212 -8.43 -20.75 13.60
CA VAL A 212 -8.96 -21.95 14.29
C VAL A 212 -10.48 -22.01 14.41
N HIS A 213 -11.29 -21.18 13.82
CA HIS A 213 -12.74 -21.39 13.83
C HIS A 213 -13.31 -21.56 12.42
N GLN A 214 -12.98 -22.71 11.86
CA GLN A 214 -13.87 -23.44 10.95
C GLN A 214 -14.16 -24.81 11.57
N LYS A 215 -15.33 -24.94 12.15
CA LYS A 215 -16.13 -26.16 12.14
C LYS A 215 -17.52 -25.83 11.67
#